data_ab56b992fa36a20d2a346b1640ccbcf2
#
_entry.id   ab56b992fa36a20d2a346b1640ccbcf2
#
_cell.length_a   1.000
_cell.length_b   1.000
_cell.length_c   1.000
_cell.angle_alpha   90.00
_cell.angle_beta   90.00
_cell.angle_gamma   90.00
#
_symmetry.space_group_name_H-M   'P 1'
#
loop_
_entity.id
_entity.type
_entity.pdbx_description
1 polymer ?
#
loop_
_entity_poly.entity_id
_entity_poly.type
_entity_poly.pdbx_seq_one_letter_code
_entity_poly.pdbx_strand_id
1 'polypeptide(L)'
;MEARISSSTMDSTNKIKTSVTLFILYGVCLFPAYYGDLYALLGMFAFSTLLSFTTWGFMPKRFIVDGEKLTIDTPFRKYYIRIEEIISAREVDQSDLGVGIRSFGSSWLFGYLGYFSFTIIGHVKIFARRSNNCILITTAGRGNFIIAPDDPEFINYLNRAILWR
;
A
#
# COMPACT_ATOMS: atom_id res chain seq x y z
N MET A 1 18.45 -19.62 3.44
CA MET A 1 16.98 -19.75 3.49
C MET A 1 16.46 -19.46 2.09
N GLU A 2 15.57 -20.29 1.51
CA GLU A 2 15.00 -19.98 0.21
C GLU A 2 14.14 -18.71 0.28
N ALA A 3 14.22 -17.88 -0.76
CA ALA A 3 13.42 -16.67 -0.83
C ALA A 3 11.92 -17.01 -0.95
N ARG A 4 11.09 -16.47 -0.05
CA ARG A 4 9.64 -16.61 -0.12
C ARG A 4 9.04 -15.38 -0.78
N ILE A 5 8.19 -15.59 -1.77
CA ILE A 5 7.51 -14.53 -2.52
C ILE A 5 6.02 -14.65 -2.28
N SER A 6 5.38 -13.54 -1.90
CA SER A 6 3.93 -13.41 -1.83
C SER A 6 3.47 -12.26 -2.74
N SER A 7 2.42 -12.50 -3.50
CA SER A 7 1.76 -11.47 -4.30
C SER A 7 1.03 -10.47 -3.41
N SER A 8 0.64 -9.34 -4.00
CA SER A 8 -0.23 -8.36 -3.38
C SER A 8 -1.35 -8.01 -4.37
N THR A 9 -2.48 -8.68 -4.25
CA THR A 9 -3.66 -8.45 -5.08
C THR A 9 -4.70 -7.59 -4.38
N MET A 10 -5.53 -6.89 -5.15
CA MET A 10 -6.64 -6.12 -4.59
C MET A 10 -7.80 -7.05 -4.22
N ASP A 11 -8.37 -6.83 -3.04
CA ASP A 11 -9.65 -7.42 -2.65
C ASP A 11 -10.82 -6.80 -3.42
N SER A 12 -11.99 -7.43 -3.37
CA SER A 12 -13.20 -6.98 -4.08
C SER A 12 -13.61 -5.57 -3.65
N THR A 13 -13.47 -5.24 -2.37
CA THR A 13 -13.82 -3.93 -1.83
C THR A 13 -12.94 -2.84 -2.42
N ASN A 14 -11.62 -3.05 -2.49
CA ASN A 14 -10.70 -2.05 -3.06
C ASN A 14 -10.82 -1.98 -4.59
N LYS A 15 -11.19 -3.06 -5.28
CA LYS A 15 -11.53 -3.01 -6.71
C LYS A 15 -12.72 -2.09 -6.95
N ILE A 16 -13.81 -2.24 -6.18
CA ILE A 16 -15.00 -1.40 -6.28
C ILE A 16 -14.67 0.07 -5.96
N LYS A 17 -13.97 0.32 -4.85
CA LYS A 17 -13.53 1.69 -4.46
C LYS A 17 -12.71 2.34 -5.58
N THR A 18 -11.76 1.63 -6.14
CA THR A 18 -10.91 2.11 -7.24
C THR A 18 -11.74 2.42 -8.48
N SER A 19 -12.65 1.52 -8.88
CA SER A 19 -13.51 1.73 -10.06
C SER A 19 -14.41 2.94 -9.90
N VAL A 20 -15.06 3.09 -8.74
CA VAL A 20 -15.92 4.25 -8.43
C VAL A 20 -15.08 5.53 -8.43
N THR A 21 -13.91 5.53 -7.80
CA THR A 21 -13.04 6.71 -7.75
C THR A 21 -12.57 7.12 -9.14
N LEU A 22 -12.18 6.16 -10.00
CA LEU A 22 -11.79 6.44 -11.38
C LEU A 22 -12.99 6.98 -12.18
N PHE A 23 -14.17 6.38 -12.02
CA PHE A 23 -15.38 6.84 -12.69
C PHE A 23 -15.70 8.29 -12.33
N ILE A 24 -15.66 8.66 -11.05
CA ILE A 24 -15.87 10.04 -10.59
C ILE A 24 -14.76 10.95 -11.13
N LEU A 25 -13.49 10.54 -11.01
CA LEU A 25 -12.34 11.33 -11.41
C LEU A 25 -12.39 11.70 -12.90
N TYR A 26 -12.66 10.72 -13.76
CA TYR A 26 -12.76 10.95 -15.21
C TYR A 26 -14.12 11.56 -15.61
N GLY A 27 -15.19 11.28 -14.86
CA GLY A 27 -16.50 11.93 -15.06
C GLY A 27 -16.44 13.44 -14.85
N VAL A 28 -15.74 13.90 -13.81
CA VAL A 28 -15.51 15.32 -13.56
C VAL A 28 -14.68 15.98 -14.66
N CYS A 29 -13.77 15.24 -15.30
CA CYS A 29 -13.00 15.76 -16.45
C CYS A 29 -13.87 16.12 -17.66
N LEU A 30 -15.09 15.60 -17.76
CA LEU A 30 -16.02 15.97 -18.85
C LEU A 30 -16.73 17.29 -18.64
N PHE A 31 -16.67 17.87 -17.42
CA PHE A 31 -17.36 19.11 -17.10
C PHE A 31 -16.94 20.31 -17.99
N PRO A 32 -15.63 20.53 -18.28
CA PRO A 32 -15.22 21.61 -19.21
C PRO A 32 -15.75 21.47 -20.63
N ALA A 33 -16.03 20.22 -21.08
CA ALA A 33 -16.61 19.99 -22.40
C ALA A 33 -18.01 20.63 -22.55
N TYR A 34 -18.78 20.73 -21.47
CA TYR A 34 -20.07 21.38 -21.45
C TYR A 34 -19.97 22.89 -21.75
N TYR A 35 -18.85 23.50 -21.38
CA TYR A 35 -18.56 24.93 -21.64
C TYR A 35 -17.74 25.17 -22.91
N GLY A 36 -17.41 24.12 -23.67
CA GLY A 36 -16.61 24.20 -24.88
C GLY A 36 -15.11 24.48 -24.65
N ASP A 37 -14.63 24.37 -23.42
CA ASP A 37 -13.21 24.59 -23.06
C ASP A 37 -12.38 23.33 -23.27
N LEU A 38 -11.83 23.19 -24.48
CA LEU A 38 -11.00 22.05 -24.86
C LEU A 38 -9.68 22.00 -24.07
N TYR A 39 -9.07 23.14 -23.74
CA TYR A 39 -7.79 23.17 -23.03
C TYR A 39 -7.95 22.72 -21.59
N ALA A 40 -9.00 23.17 -20.91
CA ALA A 40 -9.32 22.70 -19.57
C ALA A 40 -9.67 21.21 -19.54
N LEU A 41 -10.41 20.70 -20.52
CA LEU A 41 -10.73 19.28 -20.69
C LEU A 41 -9.45 18.43 -20.80
N LEU A 42 -8.56 18.80 -21.73
CA LEU A 42 -7.31 18.07 -21.94
C LEU A 42 -6.38 18.14 -20.72
N GLY A 43 -6.29 19.30 -20.07
CA GLY A 43 -5.50 19.51 -18.86
C GLY A 43 -5.97 18.64 -17.69
N MET A 44 -7.30 18.62 -17.43
CA MET A 44 -7.88 17.79 -16.37
C MET A 44 -7.71 16.29 -16.66
N PHE A 45 -7.87 15.88 -17.92
CA PHE A 45 -7.69 14.48 -18.31
C PHE A 45 -6.24 14.04 -18.16
N ALA A 46 -5.28 14.86 -18.60
CA ALA A 46 -3.86 14.60 -18.43
C ALA A 46 -3.45 14.53 -16.94
N PHE A 47 -3.94 15.46 -16.12
CA PHE A 47 -3.69 15.46 -14.67
C PHE A 47 -4.24 14.20 -13.99
N SER A 48 -5.49 13.83 -14.28
CA SER A 48 -6.15 12.64 -13.72
C SER A 48 -5.43 11.36 -14.13
N THR A 49 -4.96 11.28 -15.36
CA THR A 49 -4.17 10.15 -15.86
C THR A 49 -2.83 10.07 -15.16
N LEU A 50 -2.12 11.19 -15.02
CA LEU A 50 -0.84 11.25 -14.30
C LEU A 50 -0.99 10.84 -12.84
N LEU A 51 -2.04 11.32 -12.15
CA LEU A 51 -2.35 10.96 -10.77
C LEU A 51 -2.64 9.46 -10.63
N SER A 52 -3.45 8.90 -11.53
CA SER A 52 -3.78 7.47 -11.53
C SER A 52 -2.55 6.61 -11.79
N PHE A 53 -1.73 6.99 -12.77
CA PHE A 53 -0.51 6.27 -13.15
C PHE A 53 0.54 6.30 -12.02
N THR A 54 0.77 7.47 -11.40
CA THR A 54 1.70 7.58 -10.28
C THR A 54 1.23 6.75 -9.08
N THR A 55 -0.05 6.83 -8.72
CA THR A 55 -0.59 6.04 -7.62
C THR A 55 -0.44 4.53 -7.88
N TRP A 56 -0.78 4.07 -9.08
CA TRP A 56 -0.59 2.66 -9.47
C TRP A 56 0.87 2.24 -9.42
N GLY A 57 1.80 3.10 -9.84
CA GLY A 57 3.23 2.80 -9.91
C GLY A 57 3.90 2.59 -8.54
N PHE A 58 3.35 3.18 -7.47
CA PHE A 58 3.85 3.00 -6.11
C PHE A 58 3.14 1.91 -5.31
N MET A 59 2.06 1.30 -5.85
CA MET A 59 1.37 0.20 -5.17
C MET A 59 2.21 -1.07 -5.17
N PRO A 60 2.22 -1.82 -4.05
CA PRO A 60 3.00 -3.05 -3.95
C PRO A 60 2.44 -4.12 -4.91
N LYS A 61 3.33 -4.79 -5.64
CA LYS A 61 3.03 -5.95 -6.48
C LYS A 61 3.24 -7.26 -5.74
N ARG A 62 4.33 -7.32 -4.98
CA ARG A 62 4.72 -8.52 -4.23
C ARG A 62 5.65 -8.15 -3.08
N PHE A 63 5.69 -9.06 -2.13
CA PHE A 63 6.58 -9.04 -0.97
C PHE A 63 7.52 -10.23 -1.07
N ILE A 64 8.81 -10.01 -0.78
CA ILE A 64 9.84 -11.03 -0.88
C ILE A 64 10.65 -11.01 0.41
N VAL A 65 10.77 -12.17 1.06
CA VAL A 65 11.66 -12.37 2.22
C VAL A 65 12.77 -13.33 1.80
N ASP A 66 14.03 -12.92 1.88
CA ASP A 66 15.19 -13.72 1.47
C ASP A 66 16.16 -14.04 2.62
N GLY A 67 15.75 -13.88 3.87
CA GLY A 67 16.57 -14.14 5.04
C GLY A 67 17.45 -12.96 5.49
N GLU A 68 17.84 -12.05 4.61
CA GLU A 68 18.58 -10.82 4.94
C GLU A 68 17.69 -9.59 4.96
N LYS A 69 16.71 -9.54 4.08
CA LYS A 69 15.84 -8.39 3.88
C LYS A 69 14.42 -8.77 3.49
N LEU A 70 13.49 -7.92 3.87
CA LEU A 70 12.15 -7.86 3.31
C LEU A 70 12.14 -6.85 2.17
N THR A 71 11.78 -7.27 0.97
CA THR A 71 11.64 -6.42 -0.20
C THR A 71 10.16 -6.20 -0.51
N ILE A 72 9.75 -4.93 -0.58
CA ILE A 72 8.43 -4.50 -1.07
C ILE A 72 8.64 -4.05 -2.51
N ASP A 73 8.18 -4.86 -3.46
CA ASP A 73 8.37 -4.62 -4.90
C ASP A 73 7.16 -3.86 -5.46
N THR A 74 7.41 -2.64 -5.95
CA THR A 74 6.42 -1.81 -6.64
C THR A 74 6.87 -1.58 -8.09
N PRO A 75 5.97 -1.23 -9.03
CA PRO A 75 6.34 -0.97 -10.42
C PRO A 75 7.46 0.07 -10.58
N PHE A 76 7.45 1.13 -9.77
CA PHE A 76 8.42 2.22 -9.91
C PHE A 76 9.63 2.06 -9.00
N ARG A 77 9.50 1.39 -7.84
CA ARG A 77 10.56 1.35 -6.85
C ARG A 77 10.50 0.08 -6.01
N LYS A 78 11.66 -0.38 -5.54
CA LYS A 78 11.77 -1.42 -4.52
C LYS A 78 12.14 -0.78 -3.19
N TYR A 79 11.44 -1.17 -2.13
CA TYR A 79 11.75 -0.78 -0.76
C TYR A 79 12.35 -1.97 -0.04
N TYR A 80 13.46 -1.75 0.67
CA TYR A 80 14.19 -2.78 1.39
C TYR A 80 14.16 -2.48 2.88
N ILE A 81 13.81 -3.48 3.67
CA ILE A 81 13.88 -3.46 5.13
C ILE A 81 14.76 -4.64 5.53
N ARG A 82 15.89 -4.36 6.20
CA ARG A 82 16.78 -5.43 6.64
C ARG A 82 16.11 -6.22 7.77
N ILE A 83 16.22 -7.54 7.75
CA ILE A 83 15.63 -8.40 8.78
C ILE A 83 16.19 -8.06 10.16
N GLU A 84 17.47 -7.70 10.26
CA GLU A 84 18.11 -7.26 11.50
C GLU A 84 17.51 -5.98 12.10
N GLU A 85 16.86 -5.13 11.29
CA GLU A 85 16.18 -3.92 11.75
C GLU A 85 14.76 -4.21 12.26
N ILE A 86 14.19 -5.39 11.96
CA ILE A 86 12.83 -5.74 12.35
C ILE A 86 12.82 -6.23 13.80
N ILE A 87 12.11 -5.53 14.67
CA ILE A 87 11.95 -5.90 16.08
C ILE A 87 10.87 -6.98 16.21
N SER A 88 9.74 -6.79 15.54
CA SER A 88 8.61 -7.72 15.59
C SER A 88 7.76 -7.63 14.33
N ALA A 89 7.12 -8.74 13.99
CA ALA A 89 6.08 -8.82 12.97
C ALA A 89 4.86 -9.54 13.56
N ARG A 90 3.68 -8.92 13.48
CA ARG A 90 2.43 -9.51 13.99
C ARG A 90 1.27 -9.22 13.04
N GLU A 91 0.31 -10.12 12.99
CA GLU A 91 -0.97 -9.85 12.33
C GLU A 91 -1.71 -8.75 13.07
N VAL A 92 -2.41 -7.91 12.32
CA VAL A 92 -3.24 -6.85 12.87
C VAL A 92 -4.53 -6.73 12.07
N ASP A 93 -5.61 -6.61 12.80
CA ASP A 93 -6.91 -6.27 12.26
C ASP A 93 -7.19 -4.78 12.40
N GLN A 94 -8.24 -4.31 11.73
CA GLN A 94 -8.61 -2.90 11.75
C GLN A 94 -8.96 -2.41 13.17
N SER A 95 -9.50 -3.29 14.04
CA SER A 95 -9.76 -3.02 15.45
C SER A 95 -8.50 -2.76 16.27
N ASP A 96 -7.38 -3.38 15.93
CA ASP A 96 -6.11 -3.24 16.64
C ASP A 96 -5.39 -1.94 16.33
N LEU A 97 -5.75 -1.29 15.22
CA LEU A 97 -5.14 -0.05 14.77
C LEU A 97 -5.78 1.18 15.43
N GLY A 98 -7.07 1.08 15.80
CA GLY A 98 -7.86 2.22 16.27
C GLY A 98 -8.23 3.18 15.15
N VAL A 99 -8.52 4.44 15.51
CA VAL A 99 -8.88 5.46 14.53
C VAL A 99 -7.61 5.93 13.83
N GLY A 100 -7.62 5.83 12.48
CA GLY A 100 -6.49 6.23 11.64
C GLY A 100 -6.75 7.54 10.93
N ILE A 101 -5.82 8.47 11.04
CA ILE A 101 -5.79 9.71 10.26
C ILE A 101 -4.69 9.58 9.22
N ARG A 102 -5.03 9.84 7.95
CA ARG A 102 -4.06 9.84 6.87
C ARG A 102 -3.31 11.18 6.84
N SER A 103 -2.00 11.12 7.02
CA SER A 103 -1.13 12.29 6.90
C SER A 103 -0.76 12.57 5.44
N PHE A 104 -0.45 11.51 4.66
CA PHE A 104 -0.09 11.61 3.25
C PHE A 104 -0.27 10.27 2.54
N GLY A 105 -0.82 10.27 1.31
CA GLY A 105 -0.96 9.07 0.49
C GLY A 105 -2.36 8.84 -0.07
N SER A 106 -2.64 7.61 -0.52
CA SER A 106 -3.92 7.18 -1.09
C SER A 106 -4.54 6.06 -0.26
N SER A 107 -5.86 6.08 -0.10
CA SER A 107 -6.65 5.01 0.51
C SER A 107 -7.87 4.60 -0.34
N TRP A 108 -7.98 5.15 -1.56
CA TRP A 108 -9.13 4.92 -2.45
C TRP A 108 -8.71 4.40 -3.83
N LEU A 109 -7.53 4.80 -4.33
CA LEU A 109 -7.01 4.36 -5.61
C LEU A 109 -6.02 3.21 -5.40
N PHE A 110 -6.34 2.04 -5.93
CA PHE A 110 -5.52 0.82 -5.97
C PHE A 110 -5.17 0.19 -4.62
N GLY A 111 -5.67 0.73 -3.48
CA GLY A 111 -5.40 0.24 -2.13
C GLY A 111 -4.98 1.34 -1.16
N TYR A 112 -4.21 0.95 -0.14
CA TYR A 112 -3.71 1.83 0.92
C TYR A 112 -2.21 2.03 0.76
N LEU A 113 -1.81 3.27 0.49
CA LEU A 113 -0.41 3.65 0.32
C LEU A 113 -0.14 4.96 1.04
N GLY A 114 0.91 5.03 1.82
CA GLY A 114 1.38 6.29 2.40
C GLY A 114 1.56 6.25 3.90
N TYR A 115 1.55 7.44 4.50
CA TYR A 115 1.75 7.65 5.93
C TYR A 115 0.41 7.86 6.62
N PHE A 116 0.18 7.07 7.65
CA PHE A 116 -1.00 7.12 8.49
C PHE A 116 -0.58 7.26 9.95
N SER A 117 -1.42 7.90 10.73
CA SER A 117 -1.27 7.98 12.19
C SER A 117 -2.49 7.33 12.83
N PHE A 118 -2.28 6.28 13.59
CA PHE A 118 -3.32 5.57 14.31
C PHE A 118 -3.22 5.87 15.80
N THR A 119 -4.35 5.88 16.49
CA THR A 119 -4.39 6.20 17.92
C THR A 119 -3.67 5.17 18.79
N ILE A 120 -3.64 3.90 18.38
CA ILE A 120 -3.05 2.80 19.16
C ILE A 120 -1.57 2.58 18.80
N ILE A 121 -1.22 2.58 17.52
CA ILE A 121 0.11 2.18 17.05
C ILE A 121 0.98 3.36 16.56
N GLY A 122 0.41 4.58 16.57
CA GLY A 122 1.12 5.79 16.14
C GLY A 122 1.35 5.88 14.63
N HIS A 123 2.51 6.43 14.23
CA HIS A 123 2.84 6.65 12.82
C HIS A 123 3.24 5.36 12.12
N VAL A 124 2.61 5.10 10.97
CA VAL A 124 2.80 3.88 10.19
C VAL A 124 2.87 4.20 8.71
N LYS A 125 3.74 3.52 7.98
CA LYS A 125 3.77 3.53 6.53
C LYS A 125 3.08 2.29 5.99
N ILE A 126 2.01 2.47 5.22
CA ILE A 126 1.18 1.37 4.70
C ILE A 126 1.54 1.09 3.25
N PHE A 127 1.71 -0.21 2.94
CA PHE A 127 1.85 -0.78 1.61
C PHE A 127 0.87 -1.95 1.48
N ALA A 128 -0.41 -1.67 1.22
CA ALA A 128 -1.44 -2.69 1.19
C ALA A 128 -2.41 -2.48 0.02
N ARG A 129 -2.76 -3.55 -0.68
CA ARG A 129 -3.80 -3.54 -1.73
C ARG A 129 -5.11 -4.17 -1.25
N ARG A 130 -5.13 -4.66 -0.01
CA ARG A 130 -6.28 -5.28 0.66
C ARG A 130 -6.34 -4.81 2.10
N SER A 131 -7.48 -5.03 2.75
CA SER A 131 -7.71 -4.67 4.15
C SER A 131 -7.61 -5.85 5.12
N ASN A 132 -7.49 -7.07 4.61
CA ASN A 132 -7.31 -8.30 5.38
C ASN A 132 -5.87 -8.83 5.27
N ASN A 133 -5.49 -9.73 6.17
CA ASN A 133 -4.14 -10.30 6.30
C ASN A 133 -3.06 -9.21 6.41
N CYS A 134 -3.34 -8.17 7.20
CA CYS A 134 -2.39 -7.10 7.44
C CYS A 134 -1.33 -7.54 8.45
N ILE A 135 -0.06 -7.29 8.15
CA ILE A 135 1.07 -7.56 9.02
C ILE A 135 1.68 -6.22 9.43
N LEU A 136 1.69 -5.95 10.73
CA LEU A 136 2.42 -4.82 11.32
C LEU A 136 3.86 -5.25 11.56
N ILE A 137 4.78 -4.51 10.99
CA ILE A 137 6.22 -4.68 11.13
C ILE A 137 6.75 -3.48 11.92
N THR A 138 7.32 -3.73 13.09
CA THR A 138 7.98 -2.71 13.90
C THR A 138 9.48 -2.79 13.68
N THR A 139 10.11 -1.65 13.37
CA THR A 139 11.56 -1.60 13.09
C THR A 139 12.30 -0.70 14.07
N ALA A 140 13.59 -0.99 14.28
CA ALA A 140 14.50 -0.15 15.05
C ALA A 140 14.93 1.06 14.20
N GLY A 141 14.27 2.21 14.38
CA GLY A 141 14.69 3.48 13.78
C GLY A 141 13.99 3.91 12.47
N ARG A 142 13.30 3.02 11.75
CA ARG A 142 12.55 3.37 10.52
C ARG A 142 11.04 3.52 10.75
N GLY A 143 10.57 3.29 12.00
CA GLY A 143 9.16 3.32 12.34
C GLY A 143 8.42 2.04 11.98
N ASN A 144 7.10 2.13 11.93
CA ASN A 144 6.22 1.00 11.71
C ASN A 144 5.80 0.92 10.24
N PHE A 145 5.64 -0.32 9.75
CA PHE A 145 5.15 -0.60 8.41
C PHE A 145 3.96 -1.55 8.49
N ILE A 146 2.97 -1.36 7.61
CA ILE A 146 1.91 -2.34 7.40
C ILE A 146 2.00 -2.83 5.96
N ILE A 147 2.05 -4.15 5.80
CA ILE A 147 1.98 -4.85 4.52
C ILE A 147 0.80 -5.81 4.53
N ALA A 148 0.27 -6.14 3.36
CA ALA A 148 -0.82 -7.09 3.22
C ALA A 148 -0.50 -8.12 2.11
N PRO A 149 0.25 -9.19 2.43
CA PRO A 149 0.54 -10.27 1.51
C PRO A 149 -0.71 -11.12 1.21
N ASP A 150 -0.75 -11.75 0.03
CA ASP A 150 -1.83 -12.66 -0.33
C ASP A 150 -1.72 -14.00 0.41
N ASP A 151 -0.49 -14.42 0.68
CA ASP A 151 -0.18 -15.68 1.38
C ASP A 151 -0.31 -15.49 2.89
N PRO A 152 -1.27 -16.17 3.56
CA PRO A 152 -1.42 -16.07 5.02
C PRO A 152 -0.20 -16.61 5.79
N GLU A 153 0.52 -17.56 5.21
CA GLU A 153 1.72 -18.16 5.82
C GLU A 153 2.94 -17.24 5.77
N PHE A 154 2.86 -16.12 5.05
CA PHE A 154 3.98 -15.19 4.88
C PHE A 154 4.52 -14.66 6.21
N ILE A 155 3.65 -14.45 7.19
CA ILE A 155 4.04 -14.01 8.54
C ILE A 155 4.94 -15.05 9.24
N ASN A 156 4.64 -16.34 9.07
CA ASN A 156 5.43 -17.40 9.68
C ASN A 156 6.86 -17.45 9.09
N TYR A 157 7.00 -17.21 7.79
CA TYR A 157 8.31 -17.10 7.13
C TYR A 157 9.07 -15.86 7.61
N LEU A 158 8.38 -14.73 7.73
CA LEU A 158 8.98 -13.49 8.22
C LEU A 158 9.46 -13.66 9.67
N ASN A 159 8.65 -14.23 10.54
CA ASN A 159 9.02 -14.48 11.95
C ASN A 159 10.17 -15.47 12.06
N ARG A 160 10.21 -16.52 11.23
CA ARG A 160 11.38 -17.43 11.19
C ARG A 160 12.64 -16.67 10.78
N ALA A 161 12.58 -15.81 9.75
CA ALA A 161 13.72 -15.01 9.33
C ALA A 161 14.23 -14.08 10.45
N ILE A 162 13.30 -13.50 11.25
CA ILE A 162 13.64 -12.66 12.40
C ILE A 162 14.33 -13.47 13.51
N LEU A 163 13.90 -14.71 13.76
CA LEU A 163 14.46 -15.56 14.82
C LEU A 163 15.85 -16.14 14.46
N TRP A 164 16.16 -16.26 13.17
CA TRP A 164 17.42 -16.85 12.69
C TRP A 164 18.50 -15.81 12.35
N ARG A 165 18.32 -14.55 12.75
CA ARG A 165 19.27 -13.45 12.55
C ARG A 165 20.43 -13.44 13.53
#